data_f8b8ffb5e620a9d6e2584ba8296f7d7d
#
_entry.id   f8b8ffb5e620a9d6e2584ba8296f7d7d
#
_cell.length_a   1.000
_cell.length_b   1.000
_cell.length_c   1.000
_cell.angle_alpha   90.00
_cell.angle_beta   90.00
_cell.angle_gamma   90.00
#
_symmetry.space_group_name_H-M   'P 1'
#
loop_
_entity.id
_entity.type
_entity.pdbx_description
1 polymer ?
#
loop_
_entity_poly.entity_id
_entity_poly.type
_entity_poly.pdbx_seq_one_letter_code
_entity_poly.pdbx_strand_id
1 'polypeptide(L)'
;MGQTSDITLGTSGQVVKAEITTLRTINVEDLTAGEPSAPKEFGEHVAAVTGSAASKKHKNLRNIGPSVEYRLIDASGQATTFHQYMLPAELDGSRVLLAGVQEPGRAGFRYLRMPADDYDTAEEFMRVRAALANPADRVEAVRRFARAYQGSATDQQALQTSAQRALETFADGGLQAISRFLETNVPPAEQQRAADIVIRLLGSAIHELRGLARERAGRPALDTSAQQLELDANWSRLAVAALSDLTLYPAPLLLTLKSFNHVQASVFQVSRTPGKFIVYLGCLFLVLGVFTMFYVRDRRIWVWCRPAEHAQGTCVLAAMTSQKRTLDFNREFDRFKAALNKLSQVS
;
A
#
# COMPACT_ATOMS: atom_id res chain seq x y z
N MET A 1 9.72 2.24 20.22
CA MET A 1 10.49 2.22 18.97
C MET A 1 11.89 2.66 19.31
N GLY A 2 12.92 2.16 18.60
CA GLY A 2 14.31 2.40 18.95
C GLY A 2 14.90 1.42 19.98
N GLN A 3 14.22 0.31 20.26
CA GLN A 3 14.76 -0.73 21.11
C GLN A 3 15.81 -1.51 20.31
N THR A 4 17.04 -1.53 20.82
CA THR A 4 18.16 -2.27 20.24
C THR A 4 18.43 -3.54 21.04
N SER A 5 18.74 -4.62 20.35
CA SER A 5 19.14 -5.89 20.96
C SER A 5 20.37 -6.43 20.26
N ASP A 6 21.33 -6.91 21.02
CA ASP A 6 22.49 -7.59 20.49
C ASP A 6 22.17 -9.06 20.28
N ILE A 7 22.41 -9.56 19.07
CA ILE A 7 22.15 -10.93 18.65
C ILE A 7 23.48 -11.60 18.31
N THR A 8 23.85 -12.63 19.04
CA THR A 8 25.04 -13.42 18.75
C THR A 8 24.70 -14.50 17.70
N LEU A 9 25.38 -14.51 16.58
CA LEU A 9 25.20 -15.50 15.53
C LEU A 9 25.86 -16.83 15.93
N GLY A 10 25.05 -17.88 16.02
CA GLY A 10 25.31 -19.19 16.61
C GLY A 10 26.74 -19.72 16.53
N THR A 11 27.26 -19.98 15.32
CA THR A 11 28.55 -20.67 15.13
C THR A 11 29.75 -19.74 14.95
N SER A 12 29.55 -18.50 14.54
CA SER A 12 30.64 -17.56 14.25
C SER A 12 30.99 -16.67 15.45
N GLY A 13 30.17 -16.62 16.49
CA GLY A 13 30.33 -15.69 17.62
C GLY A 13 30.20 -14.21 17.25
N GLN A 14 29.86 -13.92 16.01
CA GLN A 14 29.68 -12.55 15.53
C GLN A 14 28.43 -11.92 16.19
N VAL A 15 28.58 -10.74 16.73
CA VAL A 15 27.47 -9.97 17.31
C VAL A 15 26.94 -9.00 16.26
N VAL A 16 25.63 -9.05 16.03
CA VAL A 16 24.90 -8.14 15.17
C VAL A 16 23.88 -7.39 16.03
N LYS A 17 23.86 -6.07 15.91
CA LYS A 17 22.87 -5.25 16.60
C LYS A 17 21.61 -5.13 15.76
N ALA A 18 20.47 -5.54 16.32
CA ALA A 18 19.16 -5.37 15.70
C ALA A 18 18.43 -4.18 16.34
N GLU A 19 17.93 -3.28 15.52
CA GLU A 19 17.13 -2.11 15.92
C GLU A 19 15.77 -2.16 15.21
N ILE A 20 14.68 -2.17 15.98
CA ILE A 20 13.33 -2.09 15.41
C ILE A 20 13.00 -0.62 15.16
N THR A 21 12.82 -0.26 13.89
CA THR A 21 12.57 1.12 13.47
C THR A 21 11.08 1.43 13.36
N THR A 22 10.31 0.54 12.74
CA THR A 22 8.89 0.77 12.48
C THR A 22 8.09 -0.52 12.65
N LEU A 23 6.92 -0.42 13.27
CA LEU A 23 5.90 -1.46 13.31
C LEU A 23 4.63 -0.89 12.69
N ARG A 24 4.15 -1.51 11.63
CA ARG A 24 2.88 -1.18 10.98
C ARG A 24 1.89 -2.31 11.22
N THR A 25 0.73 -1.98 11.76
CA THR A 25 -0.32 -2.97 12.05
C THR A 25 -1.19 -3.29 10.84
N ILE A 26 -1.24 -2.39 9.88
CA ILE A 26 -2.03 -2.51 8.65
C ILE A 26 -1.16 -2.06 7.48
N ASN A 27 -1.02 -2.93 6.48
CA ASN A 27 -0.33 -2.62 5.22
C ASN A 27 -1.28 -2.92 4.08
N VAL A 28 -1.62 -1.87 3.32
CA VAL A 28 -2.47 -2.00 2.14
C VAL A 28 -1.56 -1.86 0.91
N GLU A 29 -1.34 -2.98 0.24
CA GLU A 29 -0.47 -3.05 -0.93
C GLU A 29 -1.26 -3.35 -2.20
N ASP A 30 -0.76 -2.85 -3.33
CA ASP A 30 -1.30 -3.18 -4.65
C ASP A 30 -0.56 -4.39 -5.20
N LEU A 31 -1.20 -5.54 -5.17
CA LEU A 31 -0.61 -6.81 -5.60
C LEU A 31 -0.51 -6.95 -7.12
N THR A 32 -1.11 -6.04 -7.89
CA THR A 32 -1.06 -6.03 -9.35
C THR A 32 0.12 -5.24 -9.93
N ALA A 33 0.92 -4.59 -9.09
CA ALA A 33 2.04 -3.75 -9.51
C ALA A 33 3.19 -4.48 -10.25
N GLY A 34 3.11 -5.80 -10.38
CA GLY A 34 4.09 -6.65 -11.10
C GLY A 34 3.62 -7.20 -12.45
N GLU A 35 2.34 -7.06 -12.80
CA GLU A 35 1.86 -7.49 -14.11
C GLU A 35 2.19 -6.43 -15.18
N PRO A 36 2.67 -6.86 -16.38
CA PRO A 36 2.80 -5.94 -17.52
C PRO A 36 1.41 -5.36 -17.78
N SER A 37 1.28 -4.03 -17.64
CA SER A 37 0.03 -3.32 -17.88
C SER A 37 -0.54 -3.73 -19.24
N ALA A 38 -1.75 -4.28 -19.25
CA ALA A 38 -2.52 -4.49 -20.47
C ALA A 38 -2.51 -3.19 -21.32
N PRO A 39 -2.53 -3.30 -22.65
CA PRO A 39 -2.50 -2.12 -23.51
C PRO A 39 -3.63 -1.17 -23.09
N LYS A 40 -3.26 0.05 -22.72
CA LYS A 40 -4.19 1.08 -22.26
C LYS A 40 -5.23 1.31 -23.34
N GLU A 41 -6.49 1.13 -23.03
CA GLU A 41 -7.58 1.47 -23.92
C GLU A 41 -7.44 2.95 -24.36
N PHE A 42 -7.72 3.22 -25.64
CA PHE A 42 -7.59 4.55 -26.22
C PHE A 42 -8.31 5.64 -25.41
N GLY A 43 -9.42 5.28 -24.74
CA GLY A 43 -10.17 6.15 -23.83
C GLY A 43 -9.39 6.59 -22.58
N GLU A 44 -8.53 5.74 -22.03
CA GLU A 44 -7.68 6.08 -20.88
C GLU A 44 -6.56 7.05 -21.27
N HIS A 45 -6.07 6.94 -22.51
CA HIS A 45 -5.06 7.86 -23.05
C HIS A 45 -5.61 9.28 -23.23
N VAL A 46 -6.83 9.39 -23.72
CA VAL A 46 -7.52 10.68 -23.89
C VAL A 46 -7.87 11.31 -22.53
N ALA A 47 -8.32 10.52 -21.56
CA ALA A 47 -8.61 11.00 -20.21
C ALA A 47 -7.35 11.49 -19.46
N ALA A 48 -6.20 10.84 -19.67
CA ALA A 48 -4.91 11.25 -19.09
C ALA A 48 -4.40 12.58 -19.69
N VAL A 49 -4.67 12.84 -20.97
CA VAL A 49 -4.24 14.07 -21.67
C VAL A 49 -5.16 15.26 -21.36
N THR A 50 -6.45 15.03 -21.15
CA THR A 50 -7.45 16.10 -20.88
C THR A 50 -7.56 16.47 -19.39
N GLY A 51 -6.88 15.78 -18.48
CA GLY A 51 -6.91 16.08 -17.04
C GLY A 51 -8.27 15.87 -16.36
N SER A 52 -9.22 15.26 -17.04
CA SER A 52 -10.64 15.23 -16.69
C SER A 52 -11.16 13.83 -16.34
N ALA A 53 -10.45 13.05 -15.59
CA ALA A 53 -10.98 12.00 -14.74
C ALA A 53 -9.81 11.30 -14.04
N ALA A 54 -9.88 11.17 -12.72
CA ALA A 54 -9.07 10.19 -12.00
C ALA A 54 -9.35 8.83 -12.66
N SER A 55 -8.39 8.32 -13.44
CA SER A 55 -8.47 6.99 -14.01
C SER A 55 -8.73 6.05 -12.84
N LYS A 56 -9.86 5.35 -12.84
CA LYS A 56 -10.12 4.25 -11.94
C LYS A 56 -9.14 3.13 -12.31
N LYS A 57 -7.89 3.26 -11.89
CA LYS A 57 -7.00 2.11 -11.80
C LYS A 57 -7.69 1.14 -10.86
N HIS A 58 -8.10 -0.01 -11.36
CA HIS A 58 -8.48 -1.13 -10.52
C HIS A 58 -7.22 -1.56 -9.74
N LYS A 59 -6.97 -0.86 -8.65
CA LYS A 59 -5.94 -1.25 -7.70
C LYS A 59 -6.52 -2.40 -6.91
N ASN A 60 -5.94 -3.57 -7.06
CA ASN A 60 -6.28 -4.71 -6.20
C ASN A 60 -5.58 -4.52 -4.84
N LEU A 61 -6.07 -3.53 -4.10
CA LEU A 61 -5.55 -3.18 -2.79
C LEU A 61 -5.99 -4.26 -1.79
N ARG A 62 -5.01 -5.01 -1.27
CA ARG A 62 -5.23 -5.99 -0.19
C ARG A 62 -4.45 -5.60 1.05
N ASN A 63 -5.06 -5.80 2.19
CA ASN A 63 -4.35 -5.71 3.46
C ASN A 63 -3.55 -7.00 3.66
N ILE A 64 -2.22 -6.89 3.64
CA ILE A 64 -1.28 -8.02 3.81
C ILE A 64 -0.99 -8.27 5.31
N GLY A 65 -1.58 -7.48 6.20
CA GLY A 65 -1.39 -7.63 7.63
C GLY A 65 -0.23 -6.82 8.20
N PRO A 66 0.19 -7.15 9.43
CA PRO A 66 1.24 -6.41 10.11
C PRO A 66 2.62 -6.60 9.48
N SER A 67 3.47 -5.58 9.60
CA SER A 67 4.88 -5.66 9.20
C SER A 67 5.79 -4.96 10.20
N VAL A 68 7.05 -5.35 10.19
CA VAL A 68 8.11 -4.73 10.98
C VAL A 68 9.26 -4.31 10.07
N GLU A 69 9.74 -3.09 10.27
CA GLU A 69 11.02 -2.65 9.71
C GLU A 69 12.08 -2.68 10.82
N TYR A 70 13.22 -3.23 10.49
CA TYR A 70 14.34 -3.31 11.41
C TYR A 70 15.65 -3.07 10.68
N ARG A 71 16.66 -2.63 11.43
CA ARG A 71 18.02 -2.46 10.94
C ARG A 71 18.92 -3.49 11.59
N LEU A 72 19.77 -4.10 10.81
CA LEU A 72 20.89 -4.90 11.30
C LEU A 72 22.16 -4.08 11.11
N ILE A 73 22.88 -3.90 12.21
CA ILE A 73 24.13 -3.14 12.25
C ILE A 73 25.24 -4.16 12.54
N ASP A 74 26.18 -4.26 11.63
CA ASP A 74 27.33 -5.16 11.77
C ASP A 74 28.42 -4.58 12.68
N ALA A 75 29.50 -5.35 12.90
CA ALA A 75 30.63 -4.95 13.73
C ALA A 75 31.40 -3.73 13.15
N SER A 76 31.25 -3.43 11.84
CA SER A 76 31.84 -2.26 11.19
C SER A 76 31.00 -1.00 11.34
N GLY A 77 29.79 -1.12 11.90
CA GLY A 77 28.81 -0.03 12.00
C GLY A 77 27.95 0.18 10.74
N GLN A 78 28.10 -0.67 9.73
CA GLN A 78 27.26 -0.61 8.53
C GLN A 78 25.86 -1.13 8.86
N ALA A 79 24.84 -0.31 8.54
CA ALA A 79 23.45 -0.62 8.80
C ALA A 79 22.72 -1.00 7.50
N THR A 80 22.04 -2.14 7.50
CA THR A 80 21.13 -2.56 6.42
C THR A 80 19.71 -2.60 6.96
N THR A 81 18.77 -2.02 6.22
CA THR A 81 17.36 -1.97 6.61
C THR A 81 16.60 -3.12 5.96
N PHE A 82 15.80 -3.79 6.77
CA PHE A 82 14.95 -4.91 6.37
C PHE A 82 13.50 -4.62 6.68
N HIS A 83 12.61 -5.20 5.88
CA HIS A 83 11.16 -5.11 6.06
C HIS A 83 10.56 -6.51 5.99
N GLN A 84 9.86 -6.93 7.04
CA GLN A 84 9.29 -8.26 7.15
C GLN A 84 7.79 -8.18 7.37
N TYR A 85 7.01 -8.87 6.55
CA TYR A 85 5.58 -9.07 6.81
C TYR A 85 5.36 -10.24 7.77
N MET A 86 4.38 -10.10 8.66
CA MET A 86 4.05 -11.11 9.66
C MET A 86 3.30 -12.29 9.04
N LEU A 87 2.42 -12.02 8.10
CA LEU A 87 1.55 -13.01 7.47
C LEU A 87 1.97 -13.26 6.03
N PRO A 88 1.74 -14.46 5.48
CA PRO A 88 1.96 -14.73 4.08
C PRO A 88 0.96 -13.95 3.21
N ALA A 89 1.45 -13.42 2.10
CA ALA A 89 0.64 -12.86 1.04
C ALA A 89 0.27 -13.96 0.03
N GLU A 90 -0.93 -13.88 -0.54
CA GLU A 90 -1.34 -14.74 -1.64
C GLU A 90 -0.92 -14.09 -2.96
N LEU A 91 0.06 -14.68 -3.63
CA LEU A 91 0.57 -14.25 -4.93
C LEU A 91 0.51 -15.43 -5.89
N ASP A 92 -0.13 -15.23 -7.04
CA ASP A 92 -0.25 -16.25 -8.11
C ASP A 92 -0.78 -17.61 -7.60
N GLY A 93 -1.78 -17.58 -6.71
CA GLY A 93 -2.36 -18.78 -6.10
C GLY A 93 -1.46 -19.51 -5.10
N SER A 94 -0.35 -18.89 -4.69
CA SER A 94 0.59 -19.45 -3.73
C SER A 94 0.78 -18.52 -2.53
N ARG A 95 0.94 -19.11 -1.35
CA ARG A 95 1.16 -18.37 -0.10
C ARG A 95 2.67 -18.12 0.08
N VAL A 96 3.06 -16.86 0.09
CA VAL A 96 4.47 -16.45 0.19
C VAL A 96 4.70 -15.45 1.32
N LEU A 97 5.78 -15.63 2.05
CA LEU A 97 6.29 -14.67 3.00
C LEU A 97 7.25 -13.70 2.31
N LEU A 98 7.03 -12.42 2.52
CA LEU A 98 7.80 -11.35 1.91
C LEU A 98 8.83 -10.81 2.91
N ALA A 99 10.12 -10.97 2.58
CA ALA A 99 11.23 -10.40 3.32
C ALA A 99 11.93 -9.36 2.44
N GLY A 100 11.81 -8.08 2.80
CA GLY A 100 12.39 -6.96 2.08
C GLY A 100 13.78 -6.59 2.59
N VAL A 101 14.66 -6.21 1.68
CA VAL A 101 15.94 -5.57 1.98
C VAL A 101 16.04 -4.28 1.19
N GLN A 102 16.51 -3.23 1.84
CA GLN A 102 16.79 -1.95 1.22
C GLN A 102 18.27 -1.88 0.85
N GLU A 103 18.56 -1.82 -0.46
CA GLU A 103 19.92 -1.63 -0.95
C GLU A 103 20.39 -0.20 -0.66
N PRO A 104 21.67 0.01 -0.27
CA PRO A 104 22.21 1.34 -0.09
C PRO A 104 22.07 2.19 -1.36
N GLY A 105 21.51 3.41 -1.22
CA GLY A 105 21.33 4.34 -2.33
C GLY A 105 20.08 4.10 -3.19
N ARG A 106 19.26 3.07 -2.92
CA ARG A 106 17.96 2.87 -3.58
C ARG A 106 16.79 3.24 -2.68
N ALA A 107 15.82 3.93 -3.25
CA ALA A 107 14.52 4.12 -2.61
C ALA A 107 13.66 2.86 -2.83
N GLY A 108 13.19 2.24 -1.73
CA GLY A 108 12.31 1.08 -1.74
C GLY A 108 13.00 -0.23 -1.36
N PHE A 109 12.18 -1.23 -1.08
CA PHE A 109 12.60 -2.56 -0.68
C PHE A 109 12.56 -3.51 -1.86
N ARG A 110 13.52 -4.42 -1.90
CA ARG A 110 13.52 -5.58 -2.77
C ARG A 110 13.10 -6.79 -1.96
N TYR A 111 12.10 -7.52 -2.42
CA TYR A 111 11.50 -8.59 -1.64
C TYR A 111 11.94 -9.98 -2.09
N LEU A 112 12.45 -10.75 -1.13
CA LEU A 112 12.58 -12.20 -1.22
C LEU A 112 11.21 -12.82 -0.99
N ARG A 113 10.77 -13.72 -1.89
CA ARG A 113 9.47 -14.39 -1.86
C ARG A 113 9.65 -15.82 -1.39
N MET A 114 9.59 -16.06 -0.10
CA MET A 114 9.74 -17.40 0.48
C MET A 114 8.40 -18.12 0.51
N PRO A 115 8.31 -19.39 0.05
CA PRO A 115 7.07 -20.14 0.18
C PRO A 115 6.75 -20.37 1.67
N ALA A 116 5.48 -20.15 2.04
CA ALA A 116 5.00 -20.40 3.38
C ALA A 116 4.78 -21.89 3.59
N ASP A 117 4.97 -22.34 4.83
CA ASP A 117 4.63 -23.70 5.25
C ASP A 117 3.17 -23.82 5.72
N ASP A 118 2.77 -25.02 6.18
CA ASP A 118 1.43 -25.32 6.66
C ASP A 118 1.00 -24.46 7.88
N TYR A 119 1.96 -23.84 8.57
CA TYR A 119 1.77 -23.00 9.76
C TYR A 119 1.95 -21.49 9.47
N ASP A 120 1.95 -21.09 8.22
CA ASP A 120 2.18 -19.70 7.81
C ASP A 120 3.57 -19.15 8.18
N THR A 121 4.57 -20.04 8.27
CA THR A 121 5.94 -19.67 8.65
C THR A 121 6.95 -19.96 7.53
N ALA A 122 8.15 -19.37 7.65
CA ALA A 122 9.29 -19.68 6.77
C ALA A 122 10.15 -20.82 7.31
N GLU A 123 9.76 -21.50 8.40
CA GLU A 123 10.59 -22.47 9.07
C GLU A 123 10.96 -23.67 8.16
N GLU A 124 9.98 -24.18 7.41
CA GLU A 124 10.21 -25.29 6.50
C GLU A 124 11.16 -24.90 5.38
N PHE A 125 11.00 -23.72 4.80
CA PHE A 125 11.91 -23.16 3.80
C PHE A 125 13.35 -23.03 4.34
N MET A 126 13.51 -22.53 5.56
CA MET A 126 14.83 -22.41 6.19
C MET A 126 15.48 -23.76 6.49
N ARG A 127 14.68 -24.79 6.82
CA ARG A 127 15.17 -26.18 6.99
C ARG A 127 15.60 -26.77 5.65
N VAL A 128 14.86 -26.53 4.57
CA VAL A 128 15.26 -26.95 3.21
C VAL A 128 16.55 -26.25 2.80
N ARG A 129 16.72 -24.97 3.11
CA ARG A 129 17.99 -24.25 2.91
C ARG A 129 19.15 -24.93 3.65
N ALA A 130 18.94 -25.28 4.91
CA ALA A 130 19.96 -25.97 5.71
C ALA A 130 20.29 -27.36 5.15
N ALA A 131 19.28 -28.12 4.71
CA ALA A 131 19.47 -29.42 4.05
C ALA A 131 20.21 -29.28 2.71
N LEU A 132 19.91 -28.24 1.92
CA LEU A 132 20.63 -27.94 0.68
C LEU A 132 22.12 -27.62 0.93
N ALA A 133 22.44 -26.93 2.03
CA ALA A 133 23.83 -26.66 2.39
C ALA A 133 24.60 -27.92 2.82
N ASN A 134 23.90 -28.98 3.28
CA ASN A 134 24.52 -30.21 3.74
C ASN A 134 24.75 -31.21 2.59
N PRO A 135 26.00 -31.58 2.25
CA PRO A 135 26.28 -32.54 1.17
C PRO A 135 25.61 -33.90 1.34
N ALA A 136 25.55 -34.43 2.58
CA ALA A 136 24.92 -35.73 2.85
C ALA A 136 23.42 -35.72 2.55
N ASP A 137 22.73 -34.61 2.83
CA ASP A 137 21.31 -34.45 2.55
C ASP A 137 21.01 -34.35 1.06
N ARG A 138 21.88 -33.66 0.30
CA ARG A 138 21.80 -33.60 -1.16
C ARG A 138 21.89 -34.98 -1.78
N VAL A 139 22.87 -35.77 -1.36
CA VAL A 139 23.05 -37.15 -1.85
C VAL A 139 21.84 -38.01 -1.54
N GLU A 140 21.32 -37.96 -0.31
CA GLU A 140 20.14 -38.72 0.11
C GLU A 140 18.87 -38.31 -0.68
N ALA A 141 18.63 -37.01 -0.84
CA ALA A 141 17.49 -36.50 -1.62
C ALA A 141 17.53 -37.00 -3.08
N VAL A 142 18.70 -36.89 -3.72
CA VAL A 142 18.88 -37.36 -5.11
C VAL A 142 18.70 -38.87 -5.20
N ARG A 143 19.18 -39.63 -4.21
CA ARG A 143 18.99 -41.07 -4.16
C ARG A 143 17.50 -41.44 -4.05
N ARG A 144 16.74 -40.77 -3.23
CA ARG A 144 15.26 -40.96 -3.09
C ARG A 144 14.56 -40.64 -4.40
N PHE A 145 14.88 -39.50 -5.01
CA PHE A 145 14.35 -39.09 -6.29
C PHE A 145 14.61 -40.12 -7.38
N ALA A 146 15.87 -40.62 -7.52
CA ALA A 146 16.20 -41.61 -8.54
C ALA A 146 15.49 -42.95 -8.32
N ARG A 147 15.29 -43.39 -7.06
CA ARG A 147 14.55 -44.61 -6.72
C ARG A 147 13.07 -44.54 -7.06
N ALA A 148 12.46 -43.34 -6.97
CA ALA A 148 11.07 -43.15 -7.33
C ALA A 148 10.83 -43.24 -8.85
N TYR A 149 11.89 -43.14 -9.66
CA TYR A 149 11.81 -43.26 -11.12
C TYR A 149 11.66 -44.72 -11.55
N GLN A 150 10.61 -45.03 -12.31
CA GLN A 150 10.30 -46.36 -12.83
C GLN A 150 11.02 -46.59 -14.19
N GLY A 151 12.34 -46.77 -14.16
CA GLY A 151 13.14 -47.01 -15.34
C GLY A 151 14.19 -48.12 -15.12
N SER A 152 15.02 -48.38 -16.12
CA SER A 152 16.13 -49.31 -15.96
C SER A 152 17.14 -48.84 -14.91
N ALA A 153 17.95 -49.77 -14.37
CA ALA A 153 19.01 -49.41 -13.41
C ALA A 153 20.02 -48.41 -14.02
N THR A 154 20.30 -48.51 -15.31
CA THR A 154 21.16 -47.59 -16.05
C THR A 154 20.57 -46.20 -16.13
N ASP A 155 19.24 -46.11 -16.41
CA ASP A 155 18.54 -44.80 -16.46
C ASP A 155 18.45 -44.16 -15.08
N GLN A 156 18.20 -44.95 -14.02
CA GLN A 156 18.23 -44.48 -12.65
C GLN A 156 19.58 -43.90 -12.25
N GLN A 157 20.67 -44.58 -12.63
CA GLN A 157 22.03 -44.10 -12.34
C GLN A 157 22.37 -42.81 -13.12
N ALA A 158 21.98 -42.73 -14.40
CA ALA A 158 22.15 -41.54 -15.22
C ALA A 158 21.38 -40.36 -14.66
N LEU A 159 20.11 -40.59 -14.24
CA LEU A 159 19.26 -39.61 -13.60
C LEU A 159 19.85 -39.13 -12.28
N GLN A 160 20.31 -40.06 -11.43
CA GLN A 160 20.97 -39.74 -10.17
C GLN A 160 22.20 -38.85 -10.38
N THR A 161 23.07 -39.18 -11.33
CA THR A 161 24.27 -38.39 -11.63
C THR A 161 23.93 -37.01 -12.12
N SER A 162 22.93 -36.89 -13.00
CA SER A 162 22.49 -35.61 -13.55
C SER A 162 21.84 -34.72 -12.47
N ALA A 163 20.97 -35.30 -11.63
CA ALA A 163 20.32 -34.60 -10.54
C ALA A 163 21.33 -34.16 -9.45
N GLN A 164 22.31 -35.02 -9.15
CA GLN A 164 23.38 -34.69 -8.20
C GLN A 164 24.18 -33.48 -8.67
N ARG A 165 24.58 -33.47 -9.93
CA ARG A 165 25.34 -32.37 -10.52
C ARG A 165 24.55 -31.08 -10.57
N ALA A 166 23.27 -31.16 -10.96
CA ALA A 166 22.37 -30.00 -10.97
C ALA A 166 22.18 -29.40 -9.56
N LEU A 167 21.96 -30.24 -8.55
CA LEU A 167 21.74 -29.81 -7.17
C LEU A 167 23.02 -29.23 -6.53
N GLU A 168 24.20 -29.79 -6.83
CA GLU A 168 25.52 -29.27 -6.42
C GLU A 168 25.78 -27.89 -7.04
N THR A 169 25.62 -27.76 -8.37
CA THR A 169 25.80 -26.49 -9.08
C THR A 169 24.81 -25.42 -8.54
N PHE A 170 23.57 -25.83 -8.24
CA PHE A 170 22.58 -24.94 -7.67
C PHE A 170 22.95 -24.54 -6.23
N ALA A 171 23.43 -25.44 -5.40
CA ALA A 171 23.88 -25.15 -4.04
C ALA A 171 25.02 -24.13 -3.99
N ASP A 172 25.91 -24.15 -5.00
CA ASP A 172 27.09 -23.29 -5.09
C ASP A 172 26.75 -21.86 -5.53
N GLY A 173 25.70 -21.65 -6.32
CA GLY A 173 25.42 -20.29 -6.84
C GLY A 173 24.03 -20.08 -7.44
N GLY A 174 23.06 -20.89 -7.04
CA GLY A 174 21.66 -20.74 -7.45
C GLY A 174 21.43 -20.90 -8.95
N LEU A 175 20.35 -20.31 -9.46
CA LEU A 175 20.02 -20.35 -10.89
C LEU A 175 21.05 -19.65 -11.78
N GLN A 176 21.82 -18.69 -11.24
CA GLN A 176 22.90 -18.05 -12.00
C GLN A 176 24.07 -19.02 -12.29
N ALA A 177 24.39 -19.91 -11.35
CA ALA A 177 25.40 -20.94 -11.60
C ALA A 177 24.92 -21.95 -12.63
N ILE A 178 23.64 -22.33 -12.59
CA ILE A 178 23.01 -23.18 -13.60
C ILE A 178 23.04 -22.51 -14.98
N SER A 179 22.67 -21.23 -15.09
CA SER A 179 22.74 -20.52 -16.38
C SER A 179 24.12 -20.52 -16.98
N ARG A 180 25.15 -20.17 -16.19
CA ARG A 180 26.54 -20.19 -16.62
C ARG A 180 27.00 -21.58 -17.03
N PHE A 181 26.60 -22.62 -16.30
CA PHE A 181 26.92 -24.00 -16.63
C PHE A 181 26.33 -24.40 -18.00
N LEU A 182 25.07 -24.05 -18.25
CA LEU A 182 24.39 -24.34 -19.53
C LEU A 182 25.01 -23.56 -20.67
N GLU A 183 25.30 -22.28 -20.51
CA GLU A 183 25.95 -21.43 -21.51
C GLU A 183 27.33 -22.00 -21.95
N THR A 184 28.04 -22.55 -20.99
CA THR A 184 29.39 -23.09 -21.24
C THR A 184 29.37 -24.50 -21.88
N ASN A 185 28.39 -25.35 -21.51
CA ASN A 185 28.44 -26.78 -21.83
C ASN A 185 27.37 -27.22 -22.85
N VAL A 186 26.41 -26.37 -23.21
CA VAL A 186 25.27 -26.72 -24.07
C VAL A 186 25.21 -25.78 -25.28
N PRO A 187 25.07 -26.32 -26.51
CA PRO A 187 24.90 -25.51 -27.71
C PRO A 187 23.72 -24.53 -27.58
N PRO A 188 23.79 -23.29 -28.10
CA PRO A 188 22.74 -22.27 -27.96
C PRO A 188 21.35 -22.74 -28.38
N ALA A 189 21.25 -23.58 -29.40
CA ALA A 189 19.98 -24.12 -29.90
C ALA A 189 19.26 -25.06 -28.90
N GLU A 190 20.01 -25.66 -27.95
CA GLU A 190 19.51 -26.63 -26.98
C GLU A 190 19.40 -26.08 -25.56
N GLN A 191 19.96 -24.90 -25.31
CA GLN A 191 20.06 -24.33 -23.97
C GLN A 191 18.69 -24.19 -23.29
N GLN A 192 17.66 -23.71 -24.01
CA GLN A 192 16.31 -23.57 -23.46
C GLN A 192 15.73 -24.90 -23.00
N ARG A 193 15.87 -25.94 -23.85
CA ARG A 193 15.39 -27.29 -23.52
C ARG A 193 16.15 -27.91 -22.35
N ALA A 194 17.44 -27.70 -22.30
CA ALA A 194 18.27 -28.14 -21.18
C ALA A 194 17.92 -27.42 -19.88
N ALA A 195 17.67 -26.13 -19.94
CA ALA A 195 17.20 -25.33 -18.77
C ALA A 195 15.88 -25.86 -18.21
N ASP A 196 14.90 -26.14 -19.07
CA ASP A 196 13.60 -26.69 -18.65
C ASP A 196 13.74 -28.06 -17.97
N ILE A 197 14.67 -28.89 -18.45
CA ILE A 197 14.96 -30.20 -17.84
C ILE A 197 15.61 -29.99 -16.46
N VAL A 198 16.66 -29.16 -16.38
CA VAL A 198 17.38 -28.91 -15.12
C VAL A 198 16.46 -28.29 -14.07
N ILE A 199 15.59 -27.34 -14.43
CA ILE A 199 14.63 -26.75 -13.51
C ILE A 199 13.67 -27.80 -12.94
N ARG A 200 13.19 -28.73 -13.78
CA ARG A 200 12.35 -29.85 -13.32
C ARG A 200 13.11 -30.80 -12.39
N LEU A 201 14.34 -31.15 -12.71
CA LEU A 201 15.18 -31.96 -11.83
C LEU A 201 15.42 -31.28 -10.47
N LEU A 202 15.72 -29.99 -10.49
CA LEU A 202 15.88 -29.20 -9.26
C LEU A 202 14.58 -29.16 -8.43
N GLY A 203 13.44 -28.94 -9.06
CA GLY A 203 12.14 -28.96 -8.37
C GLY A 203 11.88 -30.27 -7.66
N SER A 204 12.14 -31.42 -8.35
CA SER A 204 11.99 -32.75 -7.75
C SER A 204 13.01 -33.04 -6.65
N ALA A 205 14.27 -32.64 -6.82
CA ALA A 205 15.29 -32.79 -5.79
C ALA A 205 15.01 -31.93 -4.54
N ILE A 206 14.50 -30.72 -4.73
CA ILE A 206 14.06 -29.82 -3.63
C ILE A 206 12.83 -30.40 -2.90
N HIS A 207 11.91 -31.04 -3.63
CA HIS A 207 10.79 -31.76 -3.02
C HIS A 207 11.27 -32.88 -2.09
N GLU A 208 12.26 -33.67 -2.50
CA GLU A 208 12.85 -34.72 -1.64
C GLU A 208 13.63 -34.13 -0.46
N LEU A 209 14.36 -33.02 -0.67
CA LEU A 209 15.00 -32.30 0.44
C LEU A 209 13.98 -31.79 1.45
N ARG A 210 12.83 -31.33 0.97
CA ARG A 210 11.70 -30.91 1.84
C ARG A 210 11.18 -32.10 2.65
N GLY A 211 10.97 -33.26 2.03
CA GLY A 211 10.60 -34.50 2.72
C GLY A 211 11.59 -34.86 3.84
N LEU A 212 12.88 -34.85 3.54
CA LEU A 212 13.95 -35.09 4.53
C LEU A 212 13.93 -34.07 5.68
N ALA A 213 13.73 -32.80 5.37
CA ALA A 213 13.67 -31.74 6.36
C ALA A 213 12.45 -31.90 7.30
N ARG A 214 11.32 -32.33 6.75
CA ARG A 214 10.09 -32.63 7.52
C ARG A 214 10.29 -33.84 8.45
N GLU A 215 10.85 -34.93 7.91
CA GLU A 215 11.16 -36.14 8.70
C GLU A 215 12.03 -35.82 9.91
N ARG A 216 13.13 -35.06 9.71
CA ARG A 216 14.02 -34.65 10.82
C ARG A 216 13.36 -33.73 11.82
N ALA A 217 12.38 -32.96 11.39
CA ALA A 217 11.61 -32.07 12.25
C ALA A 217 10.45 -32.79 12.95
N GLY A 218 10.25 -34.10 12.73
CA GLY A 218 9.12 -34.86 13.25
C GLY A 218 7.75 -34.38 12.72
N ARG A 219 7.75 -33.75 11.52
CA ARG A 219 6.50 -33.31 10.88
C ARG A 219 5.90 -34.43 10.03
N PRO A 220 4.59 -34.44 9.81
CA PRO A 220 3.94 -35.41 8.95
C PRO A 220 4.56 -35.41 7.55
N ALA A 221 4.61 -36.57 6.90
CA ALA A 221 5.01 -36.71 5.52
C ALA A 221 4.10 -35.86 4.60
N LEU A 222 4.62 -35.48 3.43
CA LEU A 222 3.83 -34.78 2.42
C LEU A 222 2.71 -35.70 1.94
N ASP A 223 1.51 -35.16 1.77
CA ASP A 223 0.37 -35.89 1.26
C ASP A 223 0.53 -36.13 -0.25
N THR A 224 0.18 -37.31 -0.72
CA THR A 224 0.30 -37.73 -2.13
C THR A 224 -0.99 -37.57 -2.93
N SER A 225 -2.01 -36.87 -2.38
CA SER A 225 -3.22 -36.56 -3.14
C SER A 225 -2.90 -35.66 -4.33
N ALA A 226 -3.65 -35.79 -5.44
CA ALA A 226 -3.38 -35.04 -6.67
C ALA A 226 -3.38 -33.53 -6.46
N GLN A 227 -4.29 -33.03 -5.63
CA GLN A 227 -4.38 -31.60 -5.29
C GLN A 227 -3.14 -31.13 -4.49
N GLN A 228 -2.68 -31.93 -3.55
CA GLN A 228 -1.51 -31.59 -2.74
C GLN A 228 -0.23 -31.67 -3.57
N LEU A 229 -0.11 -32.60 -4.51
CA LEU A 229 1.04 -32.69 -5.43
C LEU A 229 1.21 -31.41 -6.25
N GLU A 230 0.13 -30.80 -6.70
CA GLU A 230 0.20 -29.51 -7.41
C GLU A 230 0.66 -28.38 -6.50
N LEU A 231 0.13 -28.30 -5.27
CA LEU A 231 0.58 -27.31 -4.28
C LEU A 231 2.06 -27.52 -3.91
N ASP A 232 2.50 -28.75 -3.75
CA ASP A 232 3.88 -29.07 -3.42
C ASP A 232 4.85 -28.80 -4.59
N ALA A 233 4.41 -29.02 -5.83
CA ALA A 233 5.16 -28.62 -7.03
C ALA A 233 5.30 -27.09 -7.10
N ASN A 234 4.25 -26.34 -6.84
CA ASN A 234 4.29 -24.88 -6.76
C ASN A 234 5.19 -24.39 -5.61
N TRP A 235 5.08 -25.00 -4.44
CA TRP A 235 5.95 -24.71 -3.30
C TRP A 235 7.42 -24.93 -3.65
N SER A 236 7.76 -26.07 -4.28
CA SER A 236 9.11 -26.42 -4.68
C SER A 236 9.67 -25.46 -5.73
N ARG A 237 8.85 -25.04 -6.71
CA ARG A 237 9.21 -24.04 -7.71
C ARG A 237 9.53 -22.70 -7.08
N LEU A 238 8.71 -22.24 -6.14
CA LEU A 238 8.94 -21.00 -5.39
C LEU A 238 10.18 -21.12 -4.51
N ALA A 239 10.42 -22.29 -3.89
CA ALA A 239 11.60 -22.54 -3.08
C ALA A 239 12.89 -22.45 -3.92
N VAL A 240 12.91 -23.02 -5.13
CA VAL A 240 14.04 -22.90 -6.06
C VAL A 240 14.33 -21.43 -6.37
N ALA A 241 13.31 -20.64 -6.72
CA ALA A 241 13.48 -19.21 -6.99
C ALA A 241 14.00 -18.47 -5.75
N ALA A 242 13.36 -18.68 -4.59
CA ALA A 242 13.74 -18.02 -3.34
C ALA A 242 15.15 -18.38 -2.86
N LEU A 243 15.55 -19.65 -2.99
CA LEU A 243 16.92 -20.11 -2.66
C LEU A 243 17.97 -19.46 -3.56
N SER A 244 17.67 -19.30 -4.85
CA SER A 244 18.53 -18.56 -5.78
C SER A 244 18.63 -17.07 -5.40
N ASP A 245 17.52 -16.45 -5.03
CA ASP A 245 17.45 -15.04 -4.69
C ASP A 245 18.03 -14.72 -3.30
N LEU A 246 18.31 -15.71 -2.46
CA LEU A 246 18.95 -15.51 -1.15
C LEU A 246 20.30 -14.78 -1.24
N THR A 247 21.02 -14.90 -2.34
CA THR A 247 22.26 -14.14 -2.60
C THR A 247 22.04 -12.64 -2.61
N LEU A 248 20.80 -12.20 -2.90
CA LEU A 248 20.37 -10.80 -2.93
C LEU A 248 19.90 -10.29 -1.56
N TYR A 249 19.81 -11.20 -0.57
CA TYR A 249 19.36 -10.89 0.78
C TYR A 249 20.54 -11.03 1.76
N PRO A 250 21.37 -10.00 1.93
CA PRO A 250 22.64 -10.07 2.66
C PRO A 250 22.47 -10.08 4.18
N ALA A 251 21.43 -10.76 4.68
CA ALA A 251 21.20 -10.87 6.11
C ALA A 251 21.77 -12.18 6.65
N PRO A 252 22.53 -12.14 7.75
CA PRO A 252 23.01 -13.35 8.41
C PRO A 252 21.89 -14.10 9.14
N LEU A 253 20.75 -13.46 9.34
CA LEU A 253 19.58 -14.01 10.02
C LEU A 253 18.29 -13.41 9.46
N LEU A 254 17.18 -14.14 9.62
CA LEU A 254 15.83 -13.69 9.30
C LEU A 254 15.07 -13.48 10.59
N LEU A 255 14.67 -12.24 10.86
CA LEU A 255 13.81 -11.91 12.00
C LEU A 255 12.35 -11.97 11.55
N THR A 256 11.54 -12.77 12.23
CA THR A 256 10.10 -12.88 11.97
C THR A 256 9.30 -12.30 13.12
N LEU A 257 8.30 -11.46 12.80
CA LEU A 257 7.38 -10.92 13.78
C LEU A 257 6.38 -12.02 14.19
N LYS A 258 6.41 -12.46 15.44
CA LYS A 258 5.49 -13.50 15.98
C LYS A 258 4.25 -12.90 16.62
N SER A 259 4.43 -11.86 17.42
CA SER A 259 3.34 -11.19 18.13
C SER A 259 3.71 -9.77 18.51
N PHE A 260 2.73 -8.94 18.71
CA PHE A 260 2.89 -7.59 19.23
C PHE A 260 1.66 -7.17 20.02
N ASN A 261 1.85 -6.25 20.97
CA ASN A 261 0.75 -5.64 21.70
C ASN A 261 0.36 -4.33 21.02
N HIS A 262 -0.85 -4.29 20.48
CA HIS A 262 -1.38 -3.07 19.87
C HIS A 262 -2.08 -2.24 20.95
N VAL A 263 -1.38 -1.22 21.46
CA VAL A 263 -1.97 -0.24 22.38
C VAL A 263 -2.69 0.81 21.52
N GLN A 264 -4.02 0.78 21.56
CA GLN A 264 -4.83 1.78 20.88
C GLN A 264 -4.95 3.03 21.75
N ALA A 265 -4.71 4.19 21.18
CA ALA A 265 -4.97 5.46 21.81
C ALA A 265 -5.97 6.25 20.96
N SER A 266 -7.03 6.74 21.60
CA SER A 266 -7.96 7.68 20.96
C SER A 266 -7.36 9.07 21.02
N VAL A 267 -7.05 9.64 19.86
CA VAL A 267 -6.60 11.03 19.77
C VAL A 267 -7.81 11.92 19.55
N PHE A 268 -8.15 12.73 20.54
CA PHE A 268 -9.21 13.72 20.41
C PHE A 268 -8.60 15.06 20.03
N GLN A 269 -8.99 15.59 18.88
CA GLN A 269 -8.66 16.95 18.50
C GLN A 269 -9.70 17.88 19.10
N VAL A 270 -9.36 18.59 20.16
CA VAL A 270 -10.22 19.61 20.76
C VAL A 270 -10.04 20.91 20.00
N SER A 271 -11.03 21.26 19.18
CA SER A 271 -11.08 22.54 18.47
C SER A 271 -11.82 23.59 19.31
N ARG A 272 -11.11 24.62 19.75
CA ARG A 272 -11.69 25.76 20.45
C ARG A 272 -11.82 26.92 19.46
N THR A 273 -13.06 27.26 19.11
CA THR A 273 -13.39 28.36 18.18
C THR A 273 -13.92 29.56 18.98
N PRO A 274 -13.07 30.44 19.52
CA PRO A 274 -13.50 31.55 20.35
C PRO A 274 -14.37 32.57 19.61
N GLY A 275 -14.27 32.65 18.28
CA GLY A 275 -15.04 33.55 17.45
C GLY A 275 -16.45 33.10 17.06
N LYS A 276 -16.87 31.87 17.41
CA LYS A 276 -18.15 31.29 16.98
C LYS A 276 -19.36 32.15 17.35
N PHE A 277 -19.34 32.75 18.55
CA PHE A 277 -20.43 33.62 19.04
C PHE A 277 -20.51 34.91 18.23
N ILE A 278 -19.41 35.51 17.85
CA ILE A 278 -19.34 36.73 17.03
C ILE A 278 -19.94 36.49 15.65
N VAL A 279 -19.62 35.35 15.05
CA VAL A 279 -20.16 34.96 13.73
C VAL A 279 -21.66 34.77 13.79
N TYR A 280 -22.17 34.09 14.81
CA TYR A 280 -23.64 33.93 14.97
C TYR A 280 -24.34 35.25 15.21
N LEU A 281 -23.75 36.15 16.02
CA LEU A 281 -24.27 37.49 16.23
C LEU A 281 -24.31 38.30 14.93
N GLY A 282 -23.27 38.22 14.12
CA GLY A 282 -23.23 38.82 12.79
C GLY A 282 -24.30 38.28 11.84
N CYS A 283 -24.53 36.99 11.83
CA CYS A 283 -25.60 36.36 11.06
C CYS A 283 -26.98 36.84 11.54
N LEU A 284 -27.18 36.96 12.85
CA LEU A 284 -28.42 37.47 13.41
C LEU A 284 -28.70 38.93 12.96
N PHE A 285 -27.67 39.79 13.03
CA PHE A 285 -27.80 41.18 12.57
C PHE A 285 -28.05 41.29 11.07
N LEU A 286 -27.43 40.40 10.28
CA LEU A 286 -27.69 40.34 8.85
C LEU A 286 -29.16 40.03 8.55
N VAL A 287 -29.71 39.01 9.21
CA VAL A 287 -31.12 38.63 9.07
C VAL A 287 -32.04 39.80 9.51
N LEU A 288 -31.77 40.43 10.66
CA LEU A 288 -32.51 41.59 11.13
C LEU A 288 -32.41 42.77 10.15
N GLY A 289 -31.25 43.02 9.58
CA GLY A 289 -31.01 44.06 8.58
C GLY A 289 -31.84 43.84 7.31
N VAL A 290 -31.90 42.61 6.82
CA VAL A 290 -32.72 42.24 5.66
C VAL A 290 -34.22 42.45 5.98
N PHE A 291 -34.71 41.99 7.15
CA PHE A 291 -36.06 42.23 7.56
C PHE A 291 -36.37 43.72 7.69
N THR A 292 -35.46 44.50 8.28
CA THR A 292 -35.63 45.96 8.42
C THR A 292 -35.72 46.63 7.05
N MET A 293 -34.90 46.20 6.08
CA MET A 293 -34.93 46.72 4.72
C MET A 293 -36.29 46.47 4.04
N PHE A 294 -36.99 45.36 4.36
CA PHE A 294 -38.32 45.10 3.82
C PHE A 294 -39.43 45.85 4.57
N TYR A 295 -39.29 46.10 5.85
CA TYR A 295 -40.30 46.72 6.70
C TYR A 295 -40.20 48.26 6.75
N VAL A 296 -38.97 48.81 6.77
CA VAL A 296 -38.76 50.25 6.75
C VAL A 296 -39.03 50.79 5.36
N ARG A 297 -40.02 51.64 5.28
CA ARG A 297 -40.50 52.24 4.02
C ARG A 297 -39.78 53.54 3.77
N ASP A 298 -39.08 53.65 2.66
CA ASP A 298 -38.44 54.89 2.24
C ASP A 298 -39.52 55.82 1.64
N ARG A 299 -39.68 57.03 2.23
CA ARG A 299 -40.56 58.05 1.74
C ARG A 299 -39.80 59.33 1.54
N ARG A 300 -39.89 59.90 0.36
CA ARG A 300 -39.22 61.14 0.01
C ARG A 300 -40.31 62.22 -0.27
N ILE A 301 -40.10 63.34 0.38
CA ILE A 301 -40.98 64.52 0.20
C ILE A 301 -40.11 65.56 -0.49
N TRP A 302 -40.61 66.07 -1.57
CA TRP A 302 -40.00 67.14 -2.36
C TRP A 302 -40.87 68.37 -2.16
N VAL A 303 -40.28 69.46 -1.74
CA VAL A 303 -40.95 70.74 -1.59
C VAL A 303 -40.23 71.75 -2.41
N TRP A 304 -40.97 72.40 -3.28
CA TRP A 304 -40.47 73.46 -4.14
C TRP A 304 -41.19 74.74 -3.84
N CYS A 305 -40.45 75.79 -3.42
CA CYS A 305 -40.95 77.11 -3.11
C CYS A 305 -40.62 78.09 -4.26
N ARG A 306 -41.65 78.84 -4.78
CA ARG A 306 -41.47 79.88 -5.77
C ARG A 306 -42.09 81.14 -5.23
N PRO A 307 -41.59 82.38 -5.55
CA PRO A 307 -42.29 83.60 -5.34
C PRO A 307 -43.60 83.60 -6.18
N ALA A 308 -44.68 84.06 -5.61
CA ALA A 308 -45.95 84.17 -6.35
C ALA A 308 -45.88 85.30 -7.36
N GLU A 309 -46.26 85.02 -8.65
CA GLU A 309 -46.11 85.97 -9.77
C GLU A 309 -47.09 87.21 -9.68
N HIS A 310 -48.13 87.18 -8.87
CA HIS A 310 -49.16 88.27 -8.78
C HIS A 310 -49.61 88.69 -7.36
N ALA A 311 -48.92 88.21 -6.29
CA ALA A 311 -49.19 88.55 -4.90
C ALA A 311 -47.97 88.53 -4.04
N GLN A 312 -47.92 89.30 -2.92
CA GLN A 312 -46.86 89.12 -1.92
C GLN A 312 -47.13 87.77 -1.19
N GLY A 313 -46.46 86.74 -1.63
CA GLY A 313 -46.56 85.39 -1.10
C GLY A 313 -45.63 84.36 -1.77
N THR A 314 -45.52 83.18 -1.22
CA THR A 314 -44.73 82.09 -1.72
C THR A 314 -45.64 80.94 -2.15
N CYS A 315 -45.54 80.50 -3.40
CA CYS A 315 -46.18 79.29 -3.91
C CYS A 315 -45.35 78.06 -3.52
N VAL A 316 -45.94 77.15 -2.81
CA VAL A 316 -45.32 75.92 -2.36
C VAL A 316 -45.88 74.76 -3.17
N LEU A 317 -45.05 74.07 -3.92
CA LEU A 317 -45.38 72.82 -4.61
C LEU A 317 -44.74 71.66 -3.85
N ALA A 318 -45.57 70.70 -3.40
CA ALA A 318 -45.11 69.55 -2.66
C ALA A 318 -45.48 68.26 -3.38
N ALA A 319 -44.50 67.33 -3.47
CA ALA A 319 -44.72 66.04 -4.02
C ALA A 319 -44.11 64.99 -3.05
N MET A 320 -44.73 63.82 -2.96
CA MET A 320 -44.22 62.70 -2.17
C MET A 320 -44.03 61.47 -3.06
N THR A 321 -42.89 60.83 -2.90
CA THR A 321 -42.57 59.59 -3.63
C THR A 321 -42.18 58.45 -2.67
N SER A 322 -42.58 57.26 -3.00
CA SER A 322 -42.19 56.02 -2.26
C SER A 322 -41.94 54.89 -3.23
N GLN A 323 -40.92 54.03 -2.94
CA GLN A 323 -40.63 52.86 -3.77
C GLN A 323 -41.78 51.83 -3.80
N LYS A 324 -42.56 51.72 -2.71
CA LYS A 324 -43.76 50.89 -2.63
C LYS A 324 -44.95 51.72 -2.25
N ARG A 325 -45.91 51.89 -3.17
CA ARG A 325 -47.20 52.54 -2.87
C ARG A 325 -48.07 51.63 -2.01
N THR A 326 -48.37 52.05 -0.84
CA THR A 326 -49.29 51.38 0.09
C THR A 326 -50.61 52.17 0.22
N LEU A 327 -51.67 51.51 0.74
CA LEU A 327 -52.95 52.12 0.92
C LEU A 327 -52.87 53.38 1.79
N ASP A 328 -51.94 53.50 2.70
CA ASP A 328 -51.77 54.65 3.60
C ASP A 328 -50.96 55.79 2.97
N PHE A 329 -50.33 55.58 1.79
CA PHE A 329 -49.53 56.61 1.12
C PHE A 329 -50.31 57.88 0.83
N ASN A 330 -51.54 57.73 0.31
CA ASN A 330 -52.42 58.87 0.01
C ASN A 330 -52.89 59.57 1.25
N ARG A 331 -53.23 58.83 2.30
CA ARG A 331 -53.68 59.42 3.61
C ARG A 331 -52.55 60.22 4.27
N GLU A 332 -51.36 59.77 4.20
CA GLU A 332 -50.18 60.47 4.77
C GLU A 332 -49.84 61.73 3.94
N PHE A 333 -49.96 61.68 2.63
CA PHE A 333 -49.78 62.86 1.79
C PHE A 333 -50.84 63.86 1.97
N ASP A 334 -52.14 63.47 2.18
CA ASP A 334 -53.24 64.35 2.48
C ASP A 334 -53.11 65.01 3.87
N ARG A 335 -52.62 64.30 4.88
CA ARG A 335 -52.25 64.86 6.19
C ARG A 335 -51.16 65.91 6.06
N PHE A 336 -50.12 65.62 5.24
CA PHE A 336 -49.01 66.54 4.97
C PHE A 336 -49.53 67.81 4.28
N LYS A 337 -50.40 67.71 3.26
CA LYS A 337 -51.07 68.87 2.60
C LYS A 337 -51.89 69.68 3.59
N ALA A 338 -52.68 69.00 4.43
CA ALA A 338 -53.50 69.69 5.43
C ALA A 338 -52.60 70.44 6.45
N ALA A 339 -51.47 69.90 6.84
CA ALA A 339 -50.52 70.58 7.72
C ALA A 339 -49.90 71.83 7.02
N LEU A 340 -49.50 71.69 5.74
CA LEU A 340 -49.00 72.83 4.96
C LEU A 340 -49.97 73.89 4.76
N ASN A 341 -51.25 73.57 4.47
CA ASN A 341 -52.35 74.56 4.34
C ASN A 341 -52.68 75.30 5.65
N LYS A 342 -52.53 74.61 6.80
CA LYS A 342 -52.66 75.28 8.10
C LYS A 342 -51.58 76.34 8.34
N LEU A 343 -50.33 76.03 7.93
CA LEU A 343 -49.21 76.97 8.06
C LEU A 343 -49.41 78.21 7.15
N SER A 344 -50.01 78.03 5.96
CA SER A 344 -50.32 79.15 5.06
C SER A 344 -51.45 80.03 5.49
N GLN A 345 -52.28 79.58 6.43
CA GLN A 345 -53.41 80.40 6.98
C GLN A 345 -52.98 81.19 8.23
N VAL A 346 -51.82 80.91 8.78
CA VAL A 346 -51.33 81.58 10.02
C VAL A 346 -50.32 82.71 9.69
N SER A 347 -49.90 82.80 8.43
CA SER A 347 -49.10 83.89 7.89
C SER A 347 -49.99 84.98 7.22
#